data_f30818b04a967446225b12dd40e90e45
#
_entry.id   f30818b04a967446225b12dd40e90e45
#
_cell.length_a   1.000
_cell.length_b   1.000
_cell.length_c   1.000
_cell.angle_alpha   90.00
_cell.angle_beta   90.00
_cell.angle_gamma   90.00
#
_symmetry.space_group_name_H-M   'P 1'
#
loop_
_entity.id
_entity.type
_entity.pdbx_description
1 polymer ?
#
loop_
_entity_poly.entity_id
_entity_poly.type
_entity_poly.pdbx_seq_one_letter_code
_entity_poly.pdbx_strand_id
1 'polypeptide(L)'
;EIPSNIQNVLKKERDFLEPDEAKVAVFYSISNCQKGLTGISFGNFLIKQVATDLSYEFKNLKNFVTLSPIPGFRKWMKNKYPKLDVKLQKIKKPDELSKLKDDLMNGLGEYFFKSERSDKMPNDPVARFHLGNGASLEQINFLGDVSPNGIDLSGGLMVNYLYDLEKVEQNHEIFVS
;
A
#
# COMPACT_ATOMS: atom_id res chain seq x y z
N GLU A 1 -7.79 10.26 -10.98
CA GLU A 1 -6.63 10.41 -10.09
C GLU A 1 -6.38 9.12 -9.30
N ILE A 2 -5.13 8.88 -8.91
CA ILE A 2 -4.76 7.79 -8.01
C ILE A 2 -5.30 8.13 -6.62
N PRO A 3 -6.08 7.23 -5.96
CA PRO A 3 -6.67 7.53 -4.67
C PRO A 3 -5.61 7.48 -3.56
N SER A 4 -5.69 8.45 -2.66
CA SER A 4 -4.76 8.61 -1.53
C SER A 4 -5.37 8.25 -0.17
N ASN A 5 -6.68 7.99 -0.11
CA ASN A 5 -7.39 7.76 1.14
C ASN A 5 -8.47 6.69 0.98
N ILE A 6 -8.46 5.69 1.88
CA ILE A 6 -9.35 4.53 1.78
C ILE A 6 -10.80 4.89 2.12
N GLN A 7 -11.06 5.82 3.03
CA GLN A 7 -12.41 6.23 3.37
C GLN A 7 -13.12 6.83 2.16
N ASN A 8 -12.39 7.56 1.30
CA ASN A 8 -12.95 8.12 0.06
C ASN A 8 -13.31 7.02 -0.95
N VAL A 9 -12.48 5.97 -1.05
CA VAL A 9 -12.76 4.81 -1.92
C VAL A 9 -13.99 4.04 -1.44
N LEU A 10 -14.21 3.95 -0.12
CA LEU A 10 -15.29 3.17 0.49
C LEU A 10 -16.59 3.95 0.72
N LYS A 11 -16.64 5.24 0.41
CA LYS A 11 -17.88 6.04 0.55
C LYS A 11 -19.01 5.43 -0.27
N LYS A 12 -20.20 5.30 0.35
CA LYS A 12 -21.41 4.82 -0.34
C LYS A 12 -21.92 5.85 -1.35
N GLU A 13 -21.88 7.13 -0.96
CA GLU A 13 -22.28 8.27 -1.79
C GLU A 13 -21.04 8.79 -2.53
N ARG A 14 -20.88 8.37 -3.75
CA ARG A 14 -19.81 8.79 -4.67
C ARG A 14 -20.37 8.86 -6.08
N ASP A 15 -19.79 9.73 -6.89
CA ASP A 15 -20.08 9.76 -8.32
C ASP A 15 -19.63 8.45 -8.95
N PHE A 16 -20.51 7.81 -9.66
CA PHE A 16 -20.20 6.62 -10.46
C PHE A 16 -19.71 7.07 -11.83
N LEU A 17 -18.55 6.58 -12.22
CA LEU A 17 -18.10 6.68 -13.61
C LEU A 17 -18.57 5.45 -14.38
N GLU A 18 -18.90 5.63 -15.64
CA GLU A 18 -19.05 4.47 -16.52
C GLU A 18 -17.71 3.74 -16.62
N PRO A 19 -17.71 2.41 -16.63
CA PRO A 19 -16.48 1.62 -16.64
C PRO A 19 -15.49 2.01 -17.74
N ASP A 20 -16.02 2.37 -18.92
CA ASP A 20 -15.21 2.81 -20.07
C ASP A 20 -14.54 4.17 -19.88
N GLU A 21 -14.98 4.97 -18.91
CA GLU A 21 -14.37 6.26 -18.57
C GLU A 21 -13.28 6.12 -17.49
N ALA A 22 -13.19 4.95 -16.84
CA ALA A 22 -12.22 4.69 -15.80
C ALA A 22 -10.78 4.72 -16.34
N LYS A 23 -9.89 5.43 -15.64
CA LYS A 23 -8.46 5.54 -15.97
C LYS A 23 -7.57 4.82 -14.98
N VAL A 24 -8.10 4.47 -13.82
CA VAL A 24 -7.36 3.87 -12.69
C VAL A 24 -8.15 2.71 -12.12
N ALA A 25 -7.54 1.53 -12.04
CA ALA A 25 -8.02 0.40 -11.24
C ALA A 25 -7.32 0.39 -9.88
N VAL A 26 -8.07 0.21 -8.82
CA VAL A 26 -7.55 0.24 -7.44
C VAL A 26 -7.77 -1.09 -6.75
N PHE A 27 -6.69 -1.73 -6.33
CA PHE A 27 -6.68 -2.94 -5.53
C PHE A 27 -6.46 -2.56 -4.06
N TYR A 28 -7.47 -2.66 -3.20
CA TYR A 28 -7.35 -2.20 -1.81
C TYR A 28 -7.60 -3.28 -0.75
N SER A 29 -7.99 -4.48 -1.16
CA SER A 29 -8.17 -5.62 -0.26
C SER A 29 -7.73 -6.91 -0.94
N ILE A 30 -6.53 -7.36 -0.60
CA ILE A 30 -5.94 -8.58 -1.16
C ILE A 30 -5.73 -9.55 -0.01
N SER A 31 -6.51 -10.64 0.01
CA SER A 31 -6.41 -11.67 1.03
C SER A 31 -6.76 -13.05 0.49
N ASN A 32 -6.12 -14.09 1.04
CA ASN A 32 -6.47 -15.48 0.77
C ASN A 32 -7.69 -15.86 1.58
N CYS A 33 -8.87 -15.85 0.95
CA CYS A 33 -10.14 -16.17 1.60
C CYS A 33 -10.34 -17.70 1.80
N GLN A 34 -9.59 -18.53 1.10
CA GLN A 34 -9.71 -20.00 1.13
C GLN A 34 -8.54 -20.63 1.88
N LYS A 35 -8.83 -21.48 2.86
CA LYS A 35 -7.81 -22.22 3.64
C LYS A 35 -6.87 -23.05 2.75
N GLY A 36 -7.39 -23.63 1.67
CA GLY A 36 -6.60 -24.42 0.72
C GLY A 36 -5.56 -23.61 -0.07
N LEU A 37 -5.61 -22.28 -0.04
CA LEU A 37 -4.62 -21.39 -0.68
C LEU A 37 -3.49 -21.01 0.27
N THR A 38 -3.52 -21.49 1.52
CA THR A 38 -2.46 -21.19 2.49
C THR A 38 -1.12 -21.75 2.03
N GLY A 39 -0.11 -20.88 1.91
CA GLY A 39 1.24 -21.26 1.44
C GLY A 39 1.39 -21.36 -0.08
N ILE A 40 0.32 -21.15 -0.85
CA ILE A 40 0.40 -21.10 -2.30
C ILE A 40 0.56 -19.64 -2.73
N SER A 41 1.63 -19.34 -3.46
CA SER A 41 1.98 -17.99 -3.91
C SER A 41 1.17 -17.54 -5.14
N PHE A 42 -0.16 -17.71 -5.09
CA PHE A 42 -1.03 -17.27 -6.20
C PHE A 42 -1.17 -15.76 -6.30
N GLY A 43 -0.98 -15.04 -5.19
CA GLY A 43 -1.15 -13.59 -5.17
C GLY A 43 -0.27 -12.86 -6.19
N ASN A 44 0.92 -13.40 -6.45
CA ASN A 44 1.88 -12.85 -7.40
C ASN A 44 1.34 -12.85 -8.82
N PHE A 45 0.74 -13.96 -9.23
CA PHE A 45 0.22 -14.11 -10.58
C PHE A 45 -1.15 -13.43 -10.75
N LEU A 46 -2.00 -13.50 -9.72
CA LEU A 46 -3.39 -13.07 -9.82
C LEU A 46 -3.54 -11.56 -10.08
N ILE A 47 -2.77 -10.71 -9.41
CA ILE A 47 -2.86 -9.25 -9.62
C ILE A 47 -2.45 -8.89 -11.04
N LYS A 48 -1.34 -9.47 -11.54
CA LYS A 48 -0.88 -9.26 -12.91
C LYS A 48 -1.94 -9.72 -13.92
N GLN A 49 -2.51 -10.91 -13.71
CA GLN A 49 -3.53 -11.45 -14.59
C GLN A 49 -4.77 -10.54 -14.62
N VAL A 50 -5.29 -10.14 -13.46
CA VAL A 50 -6.46 -9.24 -13.37
C VAL A 50 -6.16 -7.89 -14.00
N ALA A 51 -4.98 -7.31 -13.77
CA ALA A 51 -4.58 -6.05 -14.40
C ALA A 51 -4.52 -6.17 -15.92
N THR A 52 -3.98 -7.28 -16.43
CA THR A 52 -3.92 -7.58 -17.86
C THR A 52 -5.31 -7.73 -18.45
N ASP A 53 -6.19 -8.54 -17.84
CA ASP A 53 -7.55 -8.76 -18.31
C ASP A 53 -8.34 -7.45 -18.35
N LEU A 54 -8.26 -6.64 -17.28
CA LEU A 54 -8.89 -5.31 -17.24
C LEU A 54 -8.36 -4.36 -18.32
N SER A 55 -7.07 -4.42 -18.66
CA SER A 55 -6.48 -3.60 -19.71
C SER A 55 -6.99 -3.95 -21.11
N TYR A 56 -7.35 -5.21 -21.31
CA TYR A 56 -7.97 -5.68 -22.56
C TYR A 56 -9.44 -5.28 -22.65
N GLU A 57 -10.17 -5.36 -21.55
CA GLU A 57 -11.58 -5.05 -21.46
C GLU A 57 -11.84 -3.54 -21.53
N PHE A 58 -11.08 -2.74 -20.76
CA PHE A 58 -11.25 -1.29 -20.62
C PHE A 58 -10.06 -0.52 -21.21
N LYS A 59 -10.16 -0.09 -22.45
CA LYS A 59 -9.04 0.54 -23.19
C LYS A 59 -8.55 1.88 -22.62
N ASN A 60 -9.38 2.57 -21.85
CA ASN A 60 -9.01 3.83 -21.18
C ASN A 60 -8.33 3.62 -19.83
N LEU A 61 -8.34 2.39 -19.31
CA LEU A 61 -7.71 2.03 -18.06
C LEU A 61 -6.19 1.95 -18.24
N LYS A 62 -5.46 2.86 -17.61
CA LYS A 62 -4.00 3.01 -17.80
C LYS A 62 -3.18 2.75 -16.55
N ASN A 63 -3.79 2.91 -15.38
CA ASN A 63 -3.08 2.79 -14.10
C ASN A 63 -3.71 1.70 -13.26
N PHE A 64 -2.89 0.73 -12.85
CA PHE A 64 -3.25 -0.37 -11.95
C PHE A 64 -2.49 -0.16 -10.66
N VAL A 65 -3.17 0.35 -9.64
CA VAL A 65 -2.54 0.72 -8.38
C VAL A 65 -3.16 -0.02 -7.20
N THR A 66 -2.38 -0.19 -6.16
CA THR A 66 -2.93 -0.63 -4.88
C THR A 66 -3.21 0.58 -3.98
N LEU A 67 -4.00 0.36 -2.93
CA LEU A 67 -4.04 1.22 -1.77
C LEU A 67 -3.84 0.31 -0.55
N SER A 68 -2.60 0.21 -0.12
CA SER A 68 -2.12 -0.84 0.77
C SER A 68 -1.80 -0.32 2.17
N PRO A 69 -2.14 -1.07 3.23
CA PRO A 69 -1.71 -0.77 4.59
C PRO A 69 -0.22 -1.07 4.78
N ILE A 70 0.34 -0.59 5.89
CA ILE A 70 1.74 -0.80 6.29
C ILE A 70 1.76 -1.48 7.68
N PRO A 71 1.43 -2.76 7.78
CA PRO A 71 1.09 -3.42 9.05
C PRO A 71 2.25 -3.53 10.03
N GLY A 72 3.49 -3.50 9.55
CA GLY A 72 4.69 -3.61 10.39
C GLY A 72 5.22 -2.30 10.93
N PHE A 73 4.81 -1.17 10.35
CA PHE A 73 5.42 0.13 10.61
C PHE A 73 5.28 0.59 12.07
N ARG A 74 4.07 0.52 12.63
CA ARG A 74 3.84 0.96 14.02
C ARG A 74 4.66 0.16 15.02
N LYS A 75 4.76 -1.15 14.85
CA LYS A 75 5.55 -2.02 15.71
C LYS A 75 7.04 -1.66 15.66
N TRP A 76 7.57 -1.44 14.46
CA TRP A 76 8.95 -1.03 14.25
C TRP A 76 9.21 0.36 14.85
N MET A 77 8.32 1.32 14.59
CA MET A 77 8.42 2.70 15.09
C MET A 77 8.41 2.74 16.63
N LYS A 78 7.60 1.92 17.29
CA LYS A 78 7.55 1.83 18.76
C LYS A 78 8.90 1.44 19.34
N ASN A 79 9.64 0.56 18.69
CA ASN A 79 10.97 0.14 19.12
C ASN A 79 12.03 1.20 18.80
N LYS A 80 11.99 1.78 17.62
CA LYS A 80 13.01 2.72 17.13
C LYS A 80 12.82 4.14 17.66
N TYR A 81 11.57 4.59 17.74
CA TYR A 81 11.18 5.94 18.12
C TYR A 81 10.09 5.95 19.22
N PRO A 82 10.38 5.44 20.44
CA PRO A 82 9.36 5.30 21.49
C PRO A 82 8.69 6.62 21.89
N LYS A 83 9.41 7.74 21.80
CA LYS A 83 8.83 9.07 22.06
C LYS A 83 7.77 9.47 21.01
N LEU A 84 7.95 9.09 19.75
CA LEU A 84 6.98 9.34 18.69
C LEU A 84 5.74 8.46 18.88
N ASP A 85 5.92 7.20 19.28
CA ASP A 85 4.80 6.31 19.59
C ASP A 85 3.95 6.85 20.75
N VAL A 86 4.57 7.37 21.81
CA VAL A 86 3.86 8.03 22.92
C VAL A 86 3.08 9.27 22.46
N LYS A 87 3.64 10.07 21.54
CA LYS A 87 2.90 11.21 20.96
C LYS A 87 1.70 10.72 20.16
N LEU A 88 1.87 9.68 19.34
CA LEU A 88 0.82 9.12 18.50
C LEU A 88 -0.33 8.52 19.34
N GLN A 89 -0.03 7.86 20.47
CA GLN A 89 -1.05 7.33 21.38
C GLN A 89 -1.94 8.43 22.01
N LYS A 90 -1.47 9.66 22.06
CA LYS A 90 -2.22 10.81 22.61
C LYS A 90 -3.15 11.45 21.58
N ILE A 91 -3.02 11.10 20.31
CA ILE A 91 -3.87 11.61 19.23
C ILE A 91 -5.29 11.06 19.44
N LYS A 92 -6.25 11.98 19.51
CA LYS A 92 -7.68 11.67 19.68
C LYS A 92 -8.48 11.92 18.41
N LYS A 93 -8.00 12.81 17.55
CA LYS A 93 -8.66 13.17 16.30
C LYS A 93 -7.67 13.06 15.14
N PRO A 94 -8.09 12.58 13.95
CA PRO A 94 -7.22 12.46 12.79
C PRO A 94 -6.48 13.73 12.41
N ASP A 95 -7.11 14.90 12.55
CA ASP A 95 -6.51 16.21 12.22
C ASP A 95 -5.25 16.51 13.05
N GLU A 96 -5.17 15.97 14.27
CA GLU A 96 -4.01 16.13 15.14
C GLU A 96 -2.77 15.39 14.62
N LEU A 97 -2.95 14.39 13.75
CA LEU A 97 -1.83 13.67 13.11
C LEU A 97 -0.94 14.60 12.29
N SER A 98 -1.50 15.70 11.77
CA SER A 98 -0.74 16.70 11.01
C SER A 98 0.47 17.25 11.78
N LYS A 99 0.40 17.28 13.12
CA LYS A 99 1.51 17.70 13.99
C LYS A 99 2.69 16.70 14.00
N LEU A 100 2.44 15.48 13.58
CA LEU A 100 3.42 14.39 13.55
C LEU A 100 3.78 13.97 12.11
N LYS A 101 3.28 14.69 11.09
CA LYS A 101 3.45 14.33 9.68
C LYS A 101 4.91 14.07 9.32
N ASP A 102 5.78 15.04 9.59
CA ASP A 102 7.19 14.97 9.19
C ASP A 102 7.92 13.84 9.94
N ASP A 103 7.67 13.68 11.24
CA ASP A 103 8.22 12.59 12.05
C ASP A 103 7.77 11.22 11.50
N LEU A 104 6.48 11.07 11.16
CA LEU A 104 5.92 9.83 10.60
C LEU A 104 6.46 9.54 9.21
N MET A 105 6.51 10.53 8.33
CA MET A 105 7.02 10.38 6.95
C MET A 105 8.51 10.03 6.94
N ASN A 106 9.33 10.69 7.78
CA ASN A 106 10.76 10.38 7.92
C ASN A 106 10.97 8.96 8.48
N GLY A 107 10.22 8.58 9.51
CA GLY A 107 10.26 7.22 10.07
C GLY A 107 9.86 6.16 9.05
N LEU A 108 8.84 6.43 8.21
CA LEU A 108 8.43 5.52 7.16
C LEU A 108 9.48 5.39 6.06
N GLY A 109 10.11 6.49 5.66
CA GLY A 109 11.24 6.46 4.73
C GLY A 109 12.37 5.58 5.24
N GLU A 110 12.71 5.70 6.52
CA GLU A 110 13.71 4.82 7.13
C GLU A 110 13.26 3.35 7.15
N TYR A 111 12.01 3.08 7.50
CA TYR A 111 11.44 1.74 7.54
C TYR A 111 11.47 1.03 6.18
N PHE A 112 11.21 1.74 5.10
CA PHE A 112 11.22 1.18 3.75
C PHE A 112 12.62 1.04 3.15
N PHE A 113 13.49 2.03 3.35
CA PHE A 113 14.76 2.10 2.63
C PHE A 113 15.98 1.63 3.44
N LYS A 114 15.85 1.49 4.78
CA LYS A 114 16.90 0.94 5.63
C LYS A 114 16.48 -0.42 6.18
N SER A 115 16.74 -1.45 5.39
CA SER A 115 16.42 -2.81 5.84
C SER A 115 17.29 -3.22 7.04
N GLU A 116 16.63 -3.75 8.06
CA GLU A 116 17.28 -4.39 9.22
C GLU A 116 17.34 -5.92 9.06
N ARG A 117 16.89 -6.44 7.93
CA ARG A 117 16.88 -7.87 7.61
C ARG A 117 18.21 -8.32 7.04
N SER A 118 18.58 -9.57 7.32
CA SER A 118 19.80 -10.19 6.79
C SER A 118 19.79 -10.36 5.27
N ASP A 119 18.59 -10.53 4.68
CA ASP A 119 18.39 -10.66 3.24
C ASP A 119 18.30 -9.32 2.50
N LYS A 120 18.44 -8.20 3.22
CA LYS A 120 18.33 -6.82 2.73
C LYS A 120 16.99 -6.46 2.06
N MET A 121 16.00 -7.36 2.12
CA MET A 121 14.65 -7.08 1.63
C MET A 121 13.94 -6.03 2.49
N PRO A 122 12.93 -5.31 1.98
CA PRO A 122 12.16 -4.34 2.77
C PRO A 122 11.65 -4.92 4.09
N ASN A 123 11.64 -4.13 5.16
CA ASN A 123 11.10 -4.56 6.45
C ASN A 123 9.61 -4.92 6.37
N ASP A 124 8.85 -4.18 5.57
CA ASP A 124 7.41 -4.37 5.43
C ASP A 124 7.05 -5.59 4.57
N PRO A 125 6.19 -6.52 5.05
CA PRO A 125 5.80 -7.70 4.28
C PRO A 125 4.93 -7.38 3.07
N VAL A 126 4.12 -6.30 3.13
CA VAL A 126 3.28 -5.86 2.01
C VAL A 126 4.16 -5.25 0.92
N ALA A 127 5.19 -4.48 1.30
CA ALA A 127 6.19 -3.98 0.36
C ALA A 127 6.91 -5.14 -0.36
N ARG A 128 7.40 -6.14 0.40
CA ARG A 128 8.04 -7.33 -0.21
C ARG A 128 7.12 -8.03 -1.20
N PHE A 129 5.85 -8.17 -0.85
CA PHE A 129 4.87 -8.80 -1.73
C PHE A 129 4.69 -8.02 -3.04
N HIS A 130 4.40 -6.72 -2.99
CA HIS A 130 4.13 -5.94 -4.19
C HIS A 130 5.38 -5.70 -5.04
N LEU A 131 6.51 -5.35 -4.42
CA LEU A 131 7.78 -5.14 -5.14
C LEU A 131 8.29 -6.46 -5.74
N GLY A 132 8.17 -7.57 -4.98
CA GLY A 132 8.49 -8.91 -5.49
C GLY A 132 7.57 -9.36 -6.64
N ASN A 133 6.42 -8.72 -6.82
CA ASN A 133 5.52 -8.92 -7.97
C ASN A 133 5.78 -7.94 -9.12
N GLY A 134 6.83 -7.16 -9.05
CA GLY A 134 7.22 -6.21 -10.08
C GLY A 134 6.46 -4.89 -10.06
N ALA A 135 5.72 -4.60 -8.99
CA ALA A 135 5.20 -3.26 -8.78
C ALA A 135 6.33 -2.29 -8.38
N SER A 136 6.11 -1.00 -8.61
CA SER A 136 6.92 0.07 -8.05
C SER A 136 6.20 0.77 -6.89
N LEU A 137 6.96 1.35 -5.95
CA LEU A 137 6.39 2.24 -4.94
C LEU A 137 6.06 3.58 -5.62
N GLU A 138 4.78 3.90 -5.73
CA GLU A 138 4.30 5.08 -6.44
C GLU A 138 4.13 6.27 -5.51
N GLN A 139 3.42 6.08 -4.41
CA GLN A 139 3.08 7.19 -3.51
C GLN A 139 2.89 6.71 -2.07
N ILE A 140 3.37 7.52 -1.13
CA ILE A 140 3.05 7.40 0.29
C ILE A 140 1.94 8.40 0.62
N ASN A 141 0.87 7.90 1.22
CA ASN A 141 -0.33 8.68 1.53
C ASN A 141 -0.42 8.97 3.02
N PHE A 142 -0.19 10.23 3.37
CA PHE A 142 -0.49 10.72 4.72
C PHE A 142 -2.01 10.85 4.89
N LEU A 143 -2.53 10.40 6.04
CA LEU A 143 -3.97 10.25 6.30
C LEU A 143 -4.68 9.31 5.30
N GLY A 144 -3.96 8.31 4.81
CA GLY A 144 -4.48 7.30 3.89
C GLY A 144 -5.56 6.40 4.51
N ASP A 145 -5.42 6.07 5.81
CA ASP A 145 -6.44 5.38 6.60
C ASP A 145 -6.54 6.02 8.00
N VAL A 146 -7.56 6.81 8.20
CA VAL A 146 -7.83 7.50 9.47
C VAL A 146 -8.76 6.72 10.42
N SER A 147 -9.06 5.47 10.11
CA SER A 147 -9.75 4.58 11.03
C SER A 147 -8.89 4.30 12.27
N PRO A 148 -9.50 3.92 13.41
CA PRO A 148 -8.73 3.51 14.59
C PRO A 148 -7.70 2.41 14.25
N ASN A 149 -8.07 1.45 13.42
CA ASN A 149 -7.17 0.38 12.98
C ASN A 149 -6.02 0.90 12.10
N GLY A 150 -6.27 1.80 11.15
CA GLY A 150 -5.25 2.40 10.31
C GLY A 150 -4.23 3.22 11.11
N ILE A 151 -4.72 4.00 12.08
CA ILE A 151 -3.86 4.76 12.99
C ILE A 151 -3.01 3.81 13.86
N ASP A 152 -3.60 2.72 14.34
CA ASP A 152 -2.88 1.74 15.17
C ASP A 152 -1.84 0.94 14.36
N LEU A 153 -2.11 0.59 13.13
CA LEU A 153 -1.19 -0.15 12.27
C LEU A 153 -0.02 0.70 11.75
N SER A 154 -0.28 1.92 11.32
CA SER A 154 0.69 2.70 10.54
C SER A 154 0.71 4.20 10.83
N GLY A 155 0.02 4.67 11.89
CA GLY A 155 -0.11 6.10 12.13
C GLY A 155 -0.96 6.82 11.07
N GLY A 156 -1.88 6.09 10.42
CA GLY A 156 -2.74 6.62 9.36
C GLY A 156 -2.10 6.67 7.98
N LEU A 157 -0.91 6.09 7.80
CA LEU A 157 -0.21 6.05 6.52
C LEU A 157 -0.66 4.85 5.67
N MET A 158 -0.74 5.05 4.36
CA MET A 158 -0.93 4.00 3.35
C MET A 158 0.03 4.20 2.18
N VAL A 159 0.15 3.19 1.32
CA VAL A 159 1.03 3.20 0.14
C VAL A 159 0.25 2.79 -1.10
N ASN A 160 0.48 3.49 -2.21
CA ASN A 160 0.13 2.99 -3.54
C ASN A 160 1.36 2.29 -4.15
N TYR A 161 1.17 1.05 -4.60
CA TYR A 161 2.09 0.34 -5.48
C TYR A 161 1.50 0.36 -6.89
N LEU A 162 2.31 0.72 -7.89
CA LEU A 162 1.91 0.78 -9.29
C LEU A 162 2.36 -0.49 -10.01
N TYR A 163 1.43 -1.15 -10.68
CA TYR A 163 1.68 -2.22 -11.63
C TYR A 163 1.69 -1.65 -13.04
N ASP A 164 2.86 -1.23 -13.50
CA ASP A 164 3.11 -0.85 -14.90
C ASP A 164 3.29 -2.13 -15.71
N LEU A 165 2.29 -2.48 -16.52
CA LEU A 165 2.29 -3.74 -17.28
C LEU A 165 3.45 -3.86 -18.27
N GLU A 166 4.05 -2.75 -18.70
CA GLU A 166 5.22 -2.75 -19.57
C GLU A 166 6.53 -3.01 -18.81
N LYS A 167 6.57 -2.71 -17.49
CA LYS A 167 7.78 -2.80 -16.65
C LYS A 167 7.73 -3.89 -15.58
N VAL A 168 6.58 -4.49 -15.37
CA VAL A 168 6.34 -5.40 -14.23
C VAL A 168 7.32 -6.58 -14.21
N GLU A 169 7.68 -7.15 -15.36
CA GLU A 169 8.64 -8.26 -15.44
C GLU A 169 10.07 -7.77 -15.16
N GLN A 170 10.48 -6.65 -15.74
CA GLN A 170 11.78 -6.04 -15.48
C GLN A 170 11.96 -5.67 -14.00
N ASN A 171 10.93 -5.05 -13.40
CA ASN A 171 10.96 -4.69 -11.99
C ASN A 171 11.06 -5.92 -11.08
N HIS A 172 10.36 -7.01 -11.43
CA HIS A 172 10.47 -8.28 -10.72
C HIS A 172 11.91 -8.82 -10.75
N GLU A 173 12.53 -8.90 -11.94
CA GLU A 173 13.91 -9.36 -12.11
C GLU A 173 14.90 -8.53 -11.29
N ILE A 174 14.77 -7.19 -11.32
CA ILE A 174 15.62 -6.29 -10.54
C ILE A 174 15.46 -6.52 -9.03
N PHE A 175 14.24 -6.80 -8.57
CA PHE A 175 13.97 -6.97 -7.14
C PHE A 175 14.50 -8.31 -6.59
N VAL A 176 14.52 -9.37 -7.41
CA VAL A 176 14.94 -10.71 -6.98
C VAL A 176 16.43 -11.03 -7.25
N SER A 177 17.13 -10.15 -8.01
CA SER A 177 18.57 -10.27 -8.29
C SER A 177 19.41 -9.79 -7.11
#